data_097298d959bcd4fbfae361990c25b85a
#
_entry.id   097298d959bcd4fbfae361990c25b85a
#
_cell.length_a   1.000
_cell.length_b   1.000
_cell.length_c   1.000
_cell.angle_alpha   90.00
_cell.angle_beta   90.00
_cell.angle_gamma   90.00
#
_symmetry.space_group_name_H-M   'P 1'
#
loop_
_entity.id
_entity.type
_entity.pdbx_description
1 polymer ?
#
loop_
_entity_poly.entity_id
_entity_poly.type
_entity_poly.pdbx_seq_one_letter_code
_entity_poly.pdbx_strand_id
1 'polypeptide(L)'
;LVHFAMDEDNVSMTTRLQNGRTRFLPFNRGRDGGAGNPDIEGDFRVAYLYADRPEGKAVFSREVLLDIIGRFAHLDRQEFPKPDGSAEVKETLIFPRFQQLDAVRKVMAHARALGPGRNYLIQHSAGSGKSNTIGWTAHQAINLHD
;
A
#
# COMPACT_ATOMS: atom_id res chain seq x y z
N LEU A 1 13.19 4.97 4.61
CA LEU A 1 13.42 4.50 3.24
C LEU A 1 12.52 3.31 2.94
N VAL A 2 12.09 3.17 1.69
CA VAL A 2 11.43 1.99 1.16
C VAL A 2 12.38 1.33 0.17
N HIS A 3 12.50 0.02 0.27
CA HIS A 3 13.36 -0.76 -0.60
C HIS A 3 12.48 -1.71 -1.42
N PHE A 4 12.70 -1.74 -2.71
CA PHE A 4 12.04 -2.66 -3.63
C PHE A 4 13.06 -3.64 -4.19
N ALA A 5 12.67 -4.90 -4.24
CA ALA A 5 13.34 -5.93 -4.99
C ALA A 5 12.38 -6.38 -6.10
N MET A 6 12.84 -6.37 -7.34
CA MET A 6 12.00 -6.67 -8.48
C MET A 6 12.76 -7.40 -9.58
N ASP A 7 12.04 -8.24 -10.27
CA ASP A 7 12.45 -8.89 -11.52
C ASP A 7 11.32 -8.74 -12.57
N GLU A 8 11.34 -9.52 -13.62
CA GLU A 8 10.30 -9.44 -14.66
C GLU A 8 8.92 -9.91 -14.20
N ASP A 9 8.86 -10.74 -13.19
CA ASP A 9 7.61 -11.37 -12.73
C ASP A 9 7.21 -10.97 -11.31
N ASN A 10 8.10 -10.39 -10.51
CA ASN A 10 7.86 -10.18 -9.10
C ASN A 10 8.27 -8.79 -8.62
N VAL A 11 7.48 -8.24 -7.73
CA VAL A 11 7.84 -7.04 -6.97
C VAL A 11 7.65 -7.31 -5.49
N SER A 12 8.68 -7.06 -4.72
CA SER A 12 8.64 -7.15 -3.27
C SER A 12 9.18 -5.90 -2.63
N MET A 13 8.69 -5.56 -1.45
CA MET A 13 9.10 -4.35 -0.76
C MET A 13 9.39 -4.60 0.72
N THR A 14 10.22 -3.74 1.28
CA THR A 14 10.41 -3.63 2.72
C THR A 14 10.68 -2.18 3.13
N THR A 15 10.26 -1.81 4.33
CA THR A 15 10.60 -0.52 4.95
C THR A 15 11.78 -0.63 5.92
N ARG A 16 12.28 -1.85 6.15
CA ARG A 16 13.36 -2.09 7.13
C ARG A 16 14.31 -3.18 6.65
N LEU A 17 15.56 -2.81 6.44
CA LEU A 17 16.63 -3.77 6.19
C LEU A 17 17.18 -4.31 7.53
N GLN A 18 17.35 -5.61 7.62
CA GLN A 18 17.86 -6.32 8.79
C GLN A 18 18.93 -7.36 8.39
N ASN A 19 19.84 -6.99 7.51
CA ASN A 19 20.85 -7.92 6.97
C ASN A 19 20.20 -9.23 6.50
N GLY A 20 20.74 -10.38 6.84
CA GLY A 20 20.20 -11.69 6.44
C GLY A 20 18.79 -12.04 6.98
N ARG A 21 18.19 -11.19 7.81
CA ARG A 21 16.83 -11.35 8.34
C ARG A 21 15.81 -10.41 7.70
N THR A 22 16.20 -9.65 6.70
CA THR A 22 15.28 -8.75 5.99
C THR A 22 14.12 -9.54 5.38
N ARG A 23 12.91 -9.15 5.75
CA ARG A 23 11.70 -9.73 5.19
C ARG A 23 11.13 -8.79 4.14
N PHE A 24 11.08 -9.24 2.91
CA PHE A 24 10.37 -8.59 1.83
C PHE A 24 8.92 -9.09 1.76
N LEU A 25 8.00 -8.21 1.49
CA LEU A 25 6.58 -8.51 1.29
C LEU A 25 6.24 -8.35 -0.19
N PRO A 26 5.42 -9.23 -0.76
CA PRO A 26 4.93 -9.06 -2.13
C PRO A 26 4.27 -7.70 -2.32
N PHE A 27 4.56 -7.03 -3.44
CA PHE A 27 4.02 -5.73 -3.77
C PHE A 27 3.45 -5.67 -5.19
N ASN A 28 2.86 -6.76 -5.62
CA ASN A 28 2.12 -6.88 -6.87
C ASN A 28 0.82 -7.63 -6.63
N ARG A 29 -0.04 -7.62 -7.64
CA ARG A 29 -1.24 -8.44 -7.63
C ARG A 29 -0.84 -9.89 -7.84
N GLY A 30 -1.31 -10.78 -6.95
CA GLY A 30 -1.20 -12.21 -7.11
C GLY A 30 -2.45 -12.83 -7.74
N ARG A 31 -2.49 -14.15 -7.73
CA ARG A 31 -3.62 -14.94 -8.24
C ARG A 31 -4.92 -14.56 -7.51
N ASP A 32 -6.02 -14.56 -8.22
CA ASP A 32 -7.37 -14.21 -7.71
C ASP A 32 -7.46 -12.81 -7.09
N GLY A 33 -6.61 -11.88 -7.54
CA GLY A 33 -6.60 -10.51 -7.04
C GLY A 33 -5.97 -10.33 -5.67
N GLY A 34 -5.38 -11.38 -5.08
CA GLY A 34 -4.61 -11.29 -3.84
C GLY A 34 -3.26 -10.62 -4.03
N ALA A 35 -2.59 -10.29 -2.92
CA ALA A 35 -1.17 -9.95 -2.95
C ALA A 35 -0.35 -11.23 -3.06
N GLY A 36 0.62 -11.28 -3.93
CA GLY A 36 1.49 -12.43 -4.03
C GLY A 36 2.23 -12.52 -5.34
N ASN A 37 3.19 -13.39 -5.33
CA ASN A 37 4.07 -13.72 -6.43
C ASN A 37 4.12 -15.23 -6.60
N PRO A 38 4.31 -15.76 -7.80
CA PRO A 38 4.11 -15.09 -9.08
C PRO A 38 2.64 -15.04 -9.48
N ASP A 39 2.29 -14.08 -10.29
CA ASP A 39 1.06 -14.17 -11.06
C ASP A 39 1.37 -14.99 -12.32
N ILE A 40 0.92 -16.25 -12.33
CA ILE A 40 1.28 -17.20 -13.37
C ILE A 40 0.37 -17.10 -14.60
N GLU A 41 -0.75 -16.40 -14.51
CA GLU A 41 -1.70 -16.26 -15.62
C GLU A 41 -1.54 -14.93 -16.35
N GLY A 42 -0.61 -14.94 -17.24
CA GLY A 42 -0.57 -14.28 -18.56
C GLY A 42 -0.43 -12.78 -18.61
N ASP A 43 -1.16 -11.98 -17.91
CA ASP A 43 -1.27 -10.56 -18.19
C ASP A 43 -0.80 -9.60 -17.09
N PHE A 44 -0.45 -10.14 -15.96
CA PHE A 44 0.02 -9.36 -14.81
C PHE A 44 1.54 -9.47 -14.61
N ARG A 45 2.25 -9.77 -15.69
CA ARG A 45 3.68 -9.67 -15.64
C ARG A 45 4.02 -8.29 -15.17
N VAL A 46 4.56 -8.24 -14.02
CA VAL A 46 5.27 -7.16 -13.41
C VAL A 46 4.66 -5.78 -13.54
N ALA A 47 4.26 -5.39 -12.45
CA ALA A 47 3.68 -4.14 -12.10
C ALA A 47 4.37 -2.86 -12.64
N TYR A 48 5.56 -2.90 -13.20
CA TYR A 48 6.25 -1.68 -13.64
C TYR A 48 6.46 -1.56 -15.16
N LEU A 49 6.47 -2.69 -15.91
CA LEU A 49 6.78 -2.67 -17.34
C LEU A 49 5.58 -2.35 -18.24
N TYR A 50 4.37 -2.39 -17.70
CA TYR A 50 3.14 -2.25 -18.49
C TYR A 50 2.27 -1.08 -18.01
N ALA A 51 2.89 0.08 -17.93
CA ALA A 51 2.21 1.33 -17.54
C ALA A 51 1.00 1.68 -18.43
N ASP A 52 0.97 1.15 -19.64
CA ASP A 52 0.00 1.52 -20.68
C ASP A 52 -1.24 0.62 -20.75
N ARG A 53 -1.36 -0.39 -19.88
CA ARG A 53 -2.55 -1.24 -19.89
C ARG A 53 -3.70 -0.60 -19.11
N PRO A 54 -4.88 -0.47 -19.73
CA PRO A 54 -6.03 0.21 -19.11
C PRO A 54 -6.57 -0.47 -17.84
N GLU A 55 -6.25 -1.75 -17.62
CA GLU A 55 -6.82 -2.57 -16.57
C GLU A 55 -5.97 -2.70 -15.31
N GLY A 56 -4.69 -2.44 -15.40
CA GLY A 56 -3.76 -2.60 -14.29
C GLY A 56 -2.74 -1.48 -14.28
N LYS A 57 -3.02 -0.43 -13.56
CA LYS A 57 -2.03 0.60 -13.35
C LYS A 57 -0.85 -0.04 -12.62
N ALA A 58 0.26 -0.16 -13.34
CA ALA A 58 1.48 -0.70 -12.79
C ALA A 58 1.86 0.03 -11.50
N VAL A 59 2.37 -0.70 -10.51
CA VAL A 59 2.76 -0.12 -9.21
C VAL A 59 3.75 1.04 -9.40
N PHE A 60 4.63 0.94 -10.39
CA PHE A 60 5.63 1.98 -10.68
C PHE A 60 5.22 2.94 -11.80
N SER A 61 3.94 2.94 -12.19
CA SER A 61 3.45 4.05 -13.02
C SER A 61 3.57 5.36 -12.24
N ARG A 62 3.82 6.45 -12.95
CA ARG A 62 3.92 7.78 -12.34
C ARG A 62 2.72 8.11 -11.45
N GLU A 63 1.52 7.79 -11.91
CA GLU A 63 0.29 8.07 -11.16
C GLU A 63 0.22 7.28 -9.86
N VAL A 64 0.56 5.99 -9.89
CA VAL A 64 0.49 5.14 -8.70
C VAL A 64 1.56 5.52 -7.70
N LEU A 65 2.79 5.81 -8.15
CA LEU A 65 3.85 6.26 -7.25
C LEU A 65 3.52 7.59 -6.58
N LEU A 66 3.01 8.57 -7.34
CA LEU A 66 2.59 9.85 -6.77
C LEU A 66 1.42 9.69 -5.80
N ASP A 67 0.48 8.80 -6.10
CA ASP A 67 -0.63 8.45 -5.21
C ASP A 67 -0.12 7.84 -3.90
N ILE A 68 0.81 6.88 -3.98
CA ILE A 68 1.42 6.26 -2.80
C ILE A 68 2.14 7.30 -1.94
N ILE A 69 2.99 8.13 -2.55
CA ILE A 69 3.77 9.13 -1.83
C ILE A 69 2.87 10.21 -1.21
N GLY A 70 1.89 10.68 -1.96
CA GLY A 70 1.05 11.80 -1.54
C GLY A 70 -0.09 11.43 -0.59
N ARG A 71 -0.55 10.18 -0.60
CA ARG A 71 -1.78 9.80 0.11
C ARG A 71 -1.65 8.60 1.06
N PHE A 72 -0.58 7.84 0.96
CA PHE A 72 -0.40 6.63 1.78
C PHE A 72 0.86 6.68 2.64
N ALA A 73 1.99 7.09 2.08
CA ALA A 73 3.24 7.10 2.82
C ALA A 73 3.26 8.26 3.83
N HIS A 74 3.54 7.96 5.10
CA HIS A 74 3.71 8.98 6.12
C HIS A 74 4.67 8.51 7.22
N LEU A 75 5.22 9.47 7.96
CA LEU A 75 6.03 9.21 9.14
C LEU A 75 5.15 9.21 10.37
N ASP A 76 5.13 8.10 11.07
CA ASP A 76 4.57 7.99 12.41
C ASP A 76 5.64 8.33 13.41
N ARG A 77 5.43 9.39 14.18
CA ARG A 77 6.35 9.88 15.20
C ARG A 77 5.75 9.64 16.57
N GLN A 78 6.42 8.78 17.34
CA GLN A 78 6.02 8.45 18.70
C GLN A 78 7.08 8.96 19.68
N GLU A 79 6.62 9.60 20.76
CA GLU A 79 7.48 10.08 21.82
C GLU A 79 7.31 9.18 23.04
N PHE A 80 8.41 8.66 23.53
CA PHE A 80 8.47 7.80 24.72
C PHE A 80 9.17 8.58 25.84
N PRO A 81 8.47 8.92 26.93
CA PRO A 81 9.10 9.59 28.07
C PRO A 81 10.14 8.70 28.74
N LYS A 82 11.31 9.24 29.03
CA LYS A 82 12.36 8.60 29.80
C LYS A 82 12.34 8.99 31.27
N PRO A 83 12.90 8.15 32.17
CA PRO A 83 12.96 8.46 33.61
C PRO A 83 13.75 9.74 33.97
N ASP A 84 14.63 10.18 33.09
CA ASP A 84 15.44 11.41 33.25
C ASP A 84 14.72 12.70 32.83
N GLY A 85 13.43 12.59 32.43
CA GLY A 85 12.63 13.72 31.97
C GLY A 85 12.83 14.06 30.50
N SER A 86 13.71 13.40 29.78
CA SER A 86 13.84 13.50 28.33
C SER A 86 12.83 12.60 27.60
N ALA A 87 12.63 12.80 26.31
CA ALA A 87 11.81 11.94 25.48
C ALA A 87 12.66 11.27 24.39
N GLU A 88 12.42 9.98 24.17
CA GLU A 88 12.94 9.29 23.00
C GLU A 88 11.90 9.40 21.88
N VAL A 89 12.33 9.95 20.75
CA VAL A 89 11.49 10.07 19.56
C VAL A 89 11.79 8.90 18.64
N LYS A 90 10.77 8.12 18.35
CA LYS A 90 10.86 7.03 17.36
C LYS A 90 10.04 7.40 16.13
N GLU A 91 10.70 7.47 15.00
CA GLU A 91 10.06 7.68 13.71
C GLU A 91 9.96 6.35 12.96
N THR A 92 8.77 6.04 12.49
CA THR A 92 8.50 4.85 11.69
C THR A 92 7.83 5.26 10.38
N LEU A 93 8.43 4.87 9.27
CA LEU A 93 7.79 5.06 7.97
C LEU A 93 6.65 4.06 7.81
N ILE A 94 5.44 4.57 7.76
CA ILE A 94 4.25 3.80 7.40
C ILE A 94 4.12 3.84 5.88
N PHE A 95 4.10 2.65 5.28
CA PHE A 95 3.98 2.46 3.85
C PHE A 95 2.94 1.36 3.60
N PRO A 96 2.05 1.50 2.59
CA PRO A 96 0.97 0.54 2.40
C PRO A 96 1.55 -0.81 1.95
N ARG A 97 0.92 -1.88 2.38
CA ARG A 97 1.07 -3.19 1.73
C ARG A 97 0.20 -3.21 0.48
N PHE A 98 0.54 -4.07 -0.48
CA PHE A 98 -0.18 -4.12 -1.74
C PHE A 98 -1.71 -4.26 -1.56
N GLN A 99 -2.16 -5.19 -0.74
CA GLN A 99 -3.60 -5.40 -0.50
C GLN A 99 -4.30 -4.18 0.13
N GLN A 100 -3.58 -3.40 0.93
CA GLN A 100 -4.14 -2.17 1.52
C GLN A 100 -4.29 -1.09 0.44
N LEU A 101 -3.25 -0.90 -0.37
CA LEU A 101 -3.26 0.03 -1.50
C LEU A 101 -4.39 -0.31 -2.48
N ASP A 102 -4.50 -1.57 -2.89
CA ASP A 102 -5.52 -2.05 -3.84
C ASP A 102 -6.94 -1.84 -3.27
N ALA A 103 -7.17 -2.21 -2.01
CA ALA A 103 -8.48 -2.05 -1.37
C ALA A 103 -8.91 -0.58 -1.28
N VAL A 104 -8.05 0.31 -0.78
CA VAL A 104 -8.37 1.74 -0.66
C VAL A 104 -8.65 2.33 -2.04
N ARG A 105 -7.81 2.05 -3.03
CA ARG A 105 -8.00 2.58 -4.38
C ARG A 105 -9.30 2.11 -5.03
N LYS A 106 -9.68 0.83 -4.85
CA LYS A 106 -10.97 0.30 -5.33
C LYS A 106 -12.15 0.99 -4.67
N VAL A 107 -12.13 1.15 -3.35
CA VAL A 107 -13.19 1.86 -2.62
C VAL A 107 -13.30 3.30 -3.09
N MET A 108 -12.18 4.01 -3.21
CA MET A 108 -12.18 5.41 -3.64
C MET A 108 -12.66 5.58 -5.10
N ALA A 109 -12.24 4.70 -5.99
CA ALA A 109 -12.70 4.72 -7.39
C ALA A 109 -14.22 4.49 -7.48
N HIS A 110 -14.73 3.50 -6.74
CA HIS A 110 -16.16 3.19 -6.71
C HIS A 110 -16.97 4.33 -6.07
N ALA A 111 -16.49 4.90 -4.97
CA ALA A 111 -17.17 6.01 -4.30
C ALA A 111 -17.22 7.26 -5.20
N ARG A 112 -16.17 7.55 -5.97
CA ARG A 112 -16.18 8.64 -6.97
C ARG A 112 -17.20 8.41 -8.08
N ALA A 113 -17.32 7.16 -8.54
CA ALA A 113 -18.21 6.83 -9.64
C ALA A 113 -19.70 6.83 -9.24
N LEU A 114 -20.02 6.38 -8.03
CA LEU A 114 -21.41 6.12 -7.62
C LEU A 114 -21.90 7.04 -6.50
N GLY A 115 -21.05 7.91 -5.97
CA GLY A 115 -21.39 8.79 -4.86
C GLY A 115 -21.45 8.09 -3.50
N PRO A 116 -21.86 8.81 -2.45
CA PRO A 116 -21.94 8.30 -1.07
C PRO A 116 -23.10 7.32 -0.88
N GLY A 117 -23.19 6.70 0.29
CA GLY A 117 -24.30 5.82 0.69
C GLY A 117 -24.14 4.36 0.31
N ARG A 118 -22.94 3.92 -0.06
CA ARG A 118 -22.63 2.51 -0.33
C ARG A 118 -21.90 1.88 0.85
N ASN A 119 -22.20 0.62 1.11
CA ASN A 119 -21.47 -0.18 2.10
C ASN A 119 -20.35 -0.96 1.42
N TYR A 120 -19.20 -1.00 2.07
CA TYR A 120 -18.02 -1.74 1.60
C TYR A 120 -17.60 -2.77 2.64
N LEU A 121 -17.34 -3.98 2.19
CA LEU A 121 -16.74 -5.03 3.01
C LEU A 121 -15.31 -5.27 2.51
N ILE A 122 -14.33 -5.01 3.37
CA ILE A 122 -12.92 -5.28 3.12
C ILE A 122 -12.50 -6.46 4.01
N GLN A 123 -12.27 -7.60 3.39
CA GLN A 123 -11.84 -8.80 4.09
C GLN A 123 -10.34 -9.00 3.93
N HIS A 124 -9.62 -8.84 5.01
CA HIS A 124 -8.18 -9.11 5.09
C HIS A 124 -7.89 -10.01 6.29
N SER A 125 -6.80 -10.78 6.20
CA SER A 125 -6.35 -11.66 7.30
C SER A 125 -6.01 -10.87 8.57
N ALA A 126 -5.93 -11.57 9.70
CA ALA A 126 -5.45 -10.98 10.95
C ALA A 126 -4.01 -10.45 10.77
N GLY A 127 -3.69 -9.33 11.39
CA GLY A 127 -2.35 -8.72 11.28
C GLY A 127 -2.02 -8.06 9.93
N SER A 128 -2.97 -7.95 9.01
CA SER A 128 -2.78 -7.32 7.70
C SER A 128 -2.69 -5.79 7.73
N GLY A 129 -2.90 -5.16 8.90
CA GLY A 129 -2.89 -3.70 9.04
C GLY A 129 -4.21 -3.03 8.64
N LYS A 130 -5.34 -3.67 8.94
CA LYS A 130 -6.69 -3.15 8.64
C LYS A 130 -6.93 -1.72 9.16
N SER A 131 -6.40 -1.38 10.33
CA SER A 131 -6.52 -0.03 10.89
C SER A 131 -5.97 1.04 9.97
N ASN A 132 -4.81 0.80 9.35
CA ASN A 132 -4.25 1.72 8.37
C ASN A 132 -5.12 1.81 7.11
N THR A 133 -5.69 0.69 6.65
CA THR A 133 -6.63 0.70 5.51
C THR A 133 -7.84 1.59 5.81
N ILE A 134 -8.42 1.49 7.01
CA ILE A 134 -9.53 2.34 7.46
C ILE A 134 -9.10 3.81 7.51
N GLY A 135 -7.95 4.10 8.12
CA GLY A 135 -7.42 5.45 8.22
C GLY A 135 -7.21 6.11 6.86
N TRP A 136 -6.54 5.41 5.93
CA TRP A 136 -6.33 5.92 4.56
C TRP A 136 -7.65 6.10 3.79
N THR A 137 -8.62 5.17 3.96
CA THR A 137 -9.93 5.30 3.32
C THR A 137 -10.67 6.52 3.85
N ALA A 138 -10.73 6.71 5.17
CA ALA A 138 -11.38 7.85 5.78
C ALA A 138 -10.74 9.18 5.37
N HIS A 139 -9.40 9.25 5.43
CA HIS A 139 -8.66 10.46 5.05
C HIS A 139 -8.86 10.84 3.58
N GLN A 140 -8.90 9.86 2.67
CA GLN A 140 -9.13 10.14 1.25
C GLN A 140 -10.60 10.42 0.94
N ALA A 141 -11.53 9.86 1.72
CA ALA A 141 -12.96 10.10 1.53
C ALA A 141 -13.36 11.55 1.85
N ILE A 142 -12.67 12.21 2.78
CA ILE A 142 -12.90 13.63 3.11
C ILE A 142 -12.71 14.52 1.87
N ASN A 143 -11.78 14.17 0.99
CA ASN A 143 -11.45 14.93 -0.21
C ASN A 143 -12.27 14.52 -1.45
N LEU A 144 -13.34 13.74 -1.29
CA LEU A 144 -14.22 13.37 -2.41
C LEU A 144 -15.26 14.43 -2.77
N HIS A 145 -15.39 15.46 -1.95
CA HIS A 145 -16.43 16.48 -2.09
C HIS A 145 -15.92 17.81 -2.66
N ASP A 146 -14.66 17.85 -3.10
CA ASP A 146 -14.06 19.04 -3.73
C ASP A 146 -14.18 19.01 -5.27
#